data_8f3c9a16b819131a0b1cb06e31bb78ba
#
_entry.id   8f3c9a16b819131a0b1cb06e31bb78ba
#
_cell.length_a   1.000
_cell.length_b   1.000
_cell.length_c   1.000
_cell.angle_alpha   90.00
_cell.angle_beta   90.00
_cell.angle_gamma   90.00
#
_symmetry.space_group_name_H-M   'P 1'
#
loop_
_entity.id
_entity.type
_entity.pdbx_description
1 polymer ?
#
loop_
_entity_poly.entity_id
_entity_poly.type
_entity_poly.pdbx_seq_one_letter_code
_entity_poly.pdbx_strand_id
1 'polypeptide(L)'
;MLDIFSRYVVGWTVAAAESAELAKAFIADITATHGAPQAIHADRGTSMTSKPVAQLLADLGVARSHSRPRVSNDNPYSEAQFKTLKYCPAFPGRFGSLADARAFCHTFFNHYNHVHRHKALGLHTPASVHYGTAAGIRANRQVVLDAAHTRNPERFGKPPTPPQLPTAAWINPPTPASQIQTV
;
A
#
# COMPACT_ATOMS: atom_id res chain seq x y z
N MET A 1 -1.72 6.16 5.70
CA MET A 1 -0.35 5.83 5.21
C MET A 1 -0.35 4.40 4.69
N LEU A 2 0.36 4.13 3.61
CA LEU A 2 0.35 2.85 2.90
C LEU A 2 1.79 2.37 2.67
N ASP A 3 2.08 1.11 2.98
CA ASP A 3 3.29 0.45 2.51
C ASP A 3 3.13 0.12 1.02
N ILE A 4 3.99 0.69 0.18
CA ILE A 4 3.86 0.56 -1.29
C ILE A 4 4.19 -0.84 -1.80
N PHE A 5 4.95 -1.66 -1.06
CA PHE A 5 5.26 -3.03 -1.46
C PHE A 5 4.08 -3.96 -1.19
N SER A 6 3.64 -4.02 0.06
CA SER A 6 2.56 -4.92 0.49
C SER A 6 1.16 -4.38 0.23
N ARG A 7 1.01 -3.08 -0.06
CA ARG A 7 -0.28 -2.36 -0.11
C ARG A 7 -0.98 -2.30 1.26
N TYR A 8 -0.32 -2.68 2.33
CA TYR A 8 -0.88 -2.65 3.66
C TYR A 8 -1.06 -1.21 4.14
N VAL A 9 -2.26 -0.87 4.58
CA VAL A 9 -2.53 0.43 5.19
C VAL A 9 -2.04 0.36 6.63
N VAL A 10 -0.86 0.90 6.89
CA VAL A 10 -0.20 0.90 8.22
C VAL A 10 -0.87 1.87 9.19
N GLY A 11 -1.60 2.85 8.69
CA GLY A 11 -2.38 3.77 9.51
C GLY A 11 -3.27 4.66 8.66
N TRP A 12 -4.32 5.17 9.28
CA TRP A 12 -5.25 6.11 8.69
C TRP A 12 -5.82 7.03 9.76
N THR A 13 -6.26 8.20 9.36
CA THR A 13 -6.94 9.15 10.25
C THR A 13 -8.05 9.88 9.50
N VAL A 14 -9.08 10.30 10.24
CA VAL A 14 -10.15 11.17 9.76
C VAL A 14 -10.29 12.34 10.74
N ALA A 15 -10.09 13.55 10.25
CA ALA A 15 -10.14 14.78 11.02
C ALA A 15 -11.00 15.83 10.32
N ALA A 16 -11.45 16.84 11.08
CA ALA A 16 -12.25 17.94 10.54
C ALA A 16 -11.42 18.88 9.65
N ALA A 17 -10.14 19.00 9.94
CA ALA A 17 -9.22 19.85 9.19
C ALA A 17 -7.82 19.22 9.17
N GLU A 18 -7.07 19.55 8.15
CA GLU A 18 -5.64 19.20 8.02
C GLU A 18 -4.80 20.15 8.90
N SER A 19 -3.82 19.60 9.61
CA SER A 19 -2.82 20.39 10.33
C SER A 19 -1.44 19.70 10.34
N ALA A 20 -0.41 20.50 10.54
CA ALA A 20 0.97 20.01 10.64
C ALA A 20 1.17 19.13 11.88
N GLU A 21 0.55 19.51 13.00
CA GLU A 21 0.60 18.79 14.28
C GLU A 21 -0.08 17.43 14.16
N LEU A 22 -1.25 17.39 13.52
CA LEU A 22 -1.96 16.13 13.26
C LEU A 22 -1.13 15.19 12.38
N ALA A 23 -0.53 15.72 11.31
CA ALA A 23 0.34 14.93 10.42
C ALA A 23 1.58 14.41 11.17
N LYS A 24 2.21 15.25 12.00
CA LYS A 24 3.35 14.87 12.84
C LYS A 24 2.97 13.76 13.81
N ALA A 25 1.88 13.93 14.58
CA ALA A 25 1.41 12.93 15.53
C ALA A 25 1.09 11.60 14.82
N PHE A 26 0.38 11.66 13.72
CA PHE A 26 0.02 10.48 12.91
C PHE A 26 1.24 9.71 12.40
N ILE A 27 2.28 10.39 11.92
CA ILE A 27 3.53 9.76 11.48
C ILE A 27 4.26 9.15 12.69
N ALA A 28 4.33 9.87 13.81
CA ALA A 28 4.98 9.38 15.02
C ALA A 28 4.33 8.10 15.55
N ASP A 29 3.00 8.04 15.63
CA ASP A 29 2.26 6.86 16.08
C ASP A 29 2.49 5.64 15.18
N ILE A 30 2.50 5.86 13.86
CA ILE A 30 2.75 4.78 12.90
C ILE A 30 4.18 4.27 13.02
N THR A 31 5.16 5.16 13.12
CA THR A 31 6.56 4.76 13.25
C THR A 31 6.86 4.09 14.57
N ALA A 32 6.19 4.47 15.65
CA ALA A 32 6.27 3.78 16.93
C ALA A 32 5.71 2.35 16.87
N THR A 33 4.66 2.12 16.06
CA THR A 33 3.99 0.82 15.95
C THR A 33 4.66 -0.12 14.94
N HIS A 34 5.09 0.41 13.80
CA HIS A 34 5.57 -0.38 12.65
C HIS A 34 7.08 -0.24 12.38
N GLY A 35 7.76 0.59 13.15
CA GLY A 35 9.14 0.98 12.88
C GLY A 35 9.25 2.11 11.84
N ALA A 36 10.41 2.76 11.82
CA ALA A 36 10.68 3.84 10.87
C ALA A 36 10.93 3.27 9.46
N PRO A 37 10.23 3.76 8.42
CA PRO A 37 10.48 3.35 7.05
C PRO A 37 11.76 4.02 6.52
N GLN A 38 12.31 3.51 5.42
CA GLN A 38 13.45 4.15 4.76
C GLN A 38 13.09 5.54 4.20
N ALA A 39 11.86 5.67 3.67
CA ALA A 39 11.37 6.92 3.09
C ALA A 39 9.85 7.04 3.25
N ILE A 40 9.38 8.28 3.36
CA ILE A 40 7.96 8.63 3.23
C ILE A 40 7.80 9.47 1.97
N HIS A 41 6.91 8.99 1.09
CA HIS A 41 6.49 9.72 -0.09
C HIS A 41 5.09 10.30 0.11
N ALA A 42 4.91 11.56 -0.23
CA ALA A 42 3.63 12.26 -0.16
C ALA A 42 3.48 13.27 -1.30
N ASP A 43 2.27 13.74 -1.51
CA ASP A 43 2.05 14.95 -2.30
C ASP A 43 2.67 16.19 -1.61
N ARG A 44 2.49 17.36 -2.21
CA ARG A 44 2.97 18.64 -1.66
C ARG A 44 1.92 19.34 -0.80
N GLY A 45 1.05 18.58 -0.13
CA GLY A 45 0.10 19.15 0.85
C GLY A 45 0.84 19.94 1.94
N THR A 46 0.20 20.99 2.43
CA THR A 46 0.80 21.94 3.39
C THR A 46 1.26 21.26 4.67
N SER A 47 0.51 20.27 5.16
CA SER A 47 0.88 19.51 6.36
C SER A 47 2.14 18.66 6.13
N MET A 48 2.25 17.98 4.98
CA MET A 48 3.37 17.11 4.67
C MET A 48 4.66 17.86 4.33
N THR A 49 4.55 19.13 3.89
CA THR A 49 5.70 20.01 3.63
C THR A 49 6.08 20.88 4.82
N SER A 50 5.36 20.80 5.93
CA SER A 50 5.54 21.60 7.12
C SER A 50 6.87 21.34 7.85
N LYS A 51 7.37 22.37 8.57
CA LYS A 51 8.59 22.26 9.39
C LYS A 51 8.49 21.17 10.46
N PRO A 52 7.38 21.05 11.24
CA PRO A 52 7.25 19.99 12.26
C PRO A 52 7.36 18.57 11.70
N VAL A 53 6.78 18.30 10.54
CA VAL A 53 6.90 16.99 9.87
C VAL A 53 8.32 16.78 9.34
N ALA A 54 8.91 17.80 8.72
CA ALA A 54 10.29 17.73 8.22
C ALA A 54 11.30 17.41 9.34
N GLN A 55 11.14 18.07 10.50
CA GLN A 55 11.99 17.83 11.67
C GLN A 55 11.82 16.41 12.21
N LEU A 56 10.57 15.96 12.40
CA LEU A 56 10.31 14.59 12.85
C LEU A 56 10.97 13.54 11.95
N LEU A 57 10.84 13.68 10.63
CA LEU A 57 11.43 12.73 9.69
C LEU A 57 12.96 12.74 9.72
N ALA A 58 13.55 13.92 9.89
CA ALA A 58 15.01 14.06 10.07
C ALA A 58 15.48 13.39 11.37
N ASP A 59 14.77 13.60 12.48
CA ASP A 59 15.09 12.99 13.78
C ASP A 59 14.96 11.46 13.75
N LEU A 60 14.04 10.93 12.94
CA LEU A 60 13.84 9.49 12.72
C LEU A 60 14.79 8.89 11.66
N GLY A 61 15.60 9.69 10.98
CA GLY A 61 16.45 9.24 9.87
C GLY A 61 15.67 8.80 8.62
N VAL A 62 14.42 9.27 8.47
CA VAL A 62 13.52 8.90 7.37
C VAL A 62 13.68 9.86 6.21
N ALA A 63 13.98 9.34 5.02
CA ALA A 63 14.07 10.14 3.81
C ALA A 63 12.69 10.69 3.42
N ARG A 64 12.65 11.96 3.04
CA ARG A 64 11.43 12.62 2.58
C ARG A 64 11.43 12.73 1.06
N SER A 65 10.35 12.29 0.44
CA SER A 65 10.12 12.39 -0.99
C SER A 65 8.74 13.00 -1.28
N HIS A 66 8.65 13.77 -2.34
CA HIS A 66 7.40 14.41 -2.75
C HIS A 66 7.13 14.24 -4.24
N SER A 67 5.85 14.17 -4.59
CA SER A 67 5.42 14.21 -5.99
C SER A 67 5.96 15.46 -6.68
N ARG A 68 6.36 15.31 -7.95
CA ARG A 68 6.77 16.44 -8.78
C ARG A 68 5.56 17.31 -9.13
N PRO A 69 5.72 18.62 -9.24
CA PRO A 69 4.61 19.50 -9.63
C PRO A 69 4.01 19.08 -10.98
N ARG A 70 2.68 18.98 -11.05
CA ARG A 70 1.92 18.65 -12.26
C ARG A 70 2.22 17.28 -12.90
N VAL A 71 2.78 16.34 -12.15
CA VAL A 71 2.99 14.95 -12.61
C VAL A 71 2.02 14.04 -11.88
N SER A 72 0.96 13.62 -12.60
CA SER A 72 -0.12 12.81 -12.02
C SER A 72 0.28 11.41 -11.61
N ASN A 73 1.35 10.85 -12.18
CA ASN A 73 1.77 9.47 -11.91
C ASN A 73 2.75 9.33 -10.72
N ASP A 74 2.99 10.41 -9.98
CA ASP A 74 3.96 10.38 -8.88
C ASP A 74 3.37 9.88 -7.55
N ASN A 75 2.05 9.63 -7.46
CA ASN A 75 1.42 9.04 -6.27
C ASN A 75 0.43 7.91 -6.60
N PRO A 76 0.81 6.94 -7.45
CA PRO A 76 -0.13 5.98 -8.02
C PRO A 76 -0.72 5.03 -6.97
N TYR A 77 0.01 4.74 -5.91
CA TYR A 77 -0.43 3.78 -4.88
C TYR A 77 -1.50 4.36 -3.96
N SER A 78 -1.32 5.59 -3.51
CA SER A 78 -2.32 6.29 -2.69
C SER A 78 -3.58 6.57 -3.50
N GLU A 79 -3.43 7.00 -4.76
CA GLU A 79 -4.57 7.23 -5.65
C GLU A 79 -5.37 5.94 -5.90
N ALA A 80 -4.70 4.81 -6.18
CA ALA A 80 -5.35 3.52 -6.36
C ALA A 80 -6.08 3.06 -5.10
N GLN A 81 -5.49 3.28 -3.92
CA GLN A 81 -6.09 2.94 -2.64
C GLN A 81 -7.33 3.82 -2.37
N PHE A 82 -7.25 5.13 -2.62
CA PHE A 82 -8.40 6.04 -2.50
C PHE A 82 -9.51 5.71 -3.51
N LYS A 83 -9.18 5.30 -4.72
CA LYS A 83 -10.17 4.78 -5.68
C LYS A 83 -10.87 3.54 -5.11
N THR A 84 -10.13 2.59 -4.55
CA THR A 84 -10.71 1.39 -3.94
C THR A 84 -11.67 1.73 -2.80
N LEU A 85 -11.31 2.70 -1.95
CA LEU A 85 -12.21 3.21 -0.90
C LEU A 85 -13.46 3.86 -1.47
N LYS A 86 -13.28 4.82 -2.38
CA LYS A 86 -14.37 5.66 -2.91
C LYS A 86 -15.37 4.89 -3.76
N TYR A 87 -14.90 3.86 -4.47
CA TYR A 87 -15.75 3.01 -5.32
C TYR A 87 -16.18 1.71 -4.63
N CYS A 88 -15.92 1.56 -3.34
CA CYS A 88 -16.50 0.48 -2.54
C CYS A 88 -18.02 0.61 -2.55
N PRO A 89 -18.78 -0.46 -2.87
CA PRO A 89 -20.25 -0.40 -2.90
C PRO A 89 -20.90 0.08 -1.60
N ALA A 90 -20.24 -0.13 -0.47
CA ALA A 90 -20.67 0.35 0.84
C ALA A 90 -20.32 1.81 1.13
N PHE A 91 -19.60 2.51 0.24
CA PHE A 91 -19.23 3.91 0.47
C PHE A 91 -20.46 4.81 0.34
N PRO A 92 -20.83 5.56 1.39
CA PRO A 92 -22.12 6.26 1.42
C PRO A 92 -22.15 7.54 0.56
N GLY A 93 -21.06 7.88 -0.11
CA GLY A 93 -20.91 9.14 -0.84
C GLY A 93 -20.77 10.38 0.08
N ARG A 94 -21.52 10.42 1.17
CA ARG A 94 -21.46 11.47 2.20
C ARG A 94 -21.68 10.86 3.58
N PHE A 95 -20.89 11.27 4.55
CA PHE A 95 -21.01 10.87 5.96
C PHE A 95 -21.84 11.89 6.75
N GLY A 96 -22.64 11.42 7.70
CA GLY A 96 -23.42 12.26 8.59
C GLY A 96 -22.57 12.96 9.66
N SER A 97 -21.46 12.32 10.08
CA SER A 97 -20.54 12.81 11.09
C SER A 97 -19.12 12.29 10.89
N LEU A 98 -18.16 12.88 11.63
CA LEU A 98 -16.78 12.34 11.70
C LEU A 98 -16.76 10.96 12.35
N ALA A 99 -17.66 10.68 13.28
CA ALA A 99 -17.76 9.38 13.93
C ALA A 99 -18.17 8.31 12.90
N ASP A 100 -19.17 8.61 12.06
CA ASP A 100 -19.60 7.71 10.98
C ASP A 100 -18.47 7.45 9.97
N ALA A 101 -17.75 8.49 9.59
CA ALA A 101 -16.61 8.36 8.69
C ALA A 101 -15.49 7.49 9.30
N ARG A 102 -15.22 7.63 10.58
CA ARG A 102 -14.23 6.81 11.30
C ARG A 102 -14.70 5.35 11.41
N ALA A 103 -15.96 5.10 11.74
CA ALA A 103 -16.51 3.75 11.82
C ALA A 103 -16.43 3.03 10.45
N PHE A 104 -16.82 3.74 9.38
CA PHE A 104 -16.68 3.22 8.01
C PHE A 104 -15.21 2.90 7.68
N CYS A 105 -14.29 3.85 7.89
CA CYS A 105 -12.88 3.65 7.61
C CYS A 105 -12.27 2.49 8.40
N HIS A 106 -12.65 2.32 9.65
CA HIS A 106 -12.22 1.20 10.48
C HIS A 106 -12.62 -0.15 9.84
N THR A 107 -13.89 -0.30 9.48
CA THR A 107 -14.39 -1.51 8.82
C THR A 107 -13.75 -1.71 7.45
N PHE A 108 -13.66 -0.65 6.65
CA PHE A 108 -13.08 -0.71 5.31
C PHE A 108 -11.60 -1.11 5.34
N PHE A 109 -10.75 -0.45 6.14
CA PHE A 109 -9.32 -0.72 6.17
C PHE A 109 -9.00 -2.08 6.79
N ASN A 110 -9.80 -2.54 7.75
CA ASN A 110 -9.69 -3.91 8.25
C ASN A 110 -9.96 -4.93 7.13
N HIS A 111 -11.07 -4.79 6.40
CA HIS A 111 -11.38 -5.64 5.25
C HIS A 111 -10.30 -5.52 4.15
N TYR A 112 -9.87 -4.31 3.83
CA TYR A 112 -8.83 -4.04 2.82
C TYR A 112 -7.52 -4.75 3.16
N ASN A 113 -7.07 -4.67 4.39
CA ASN A 113 -5.81 -5.26 4.81
C ASN A 113 -5.87 -6.79 4.91
N HIS A 114 -6.98 -7.35 5.39
CA HIS A 114 -7.03 -8.77 5.80
C HIS A 114 -7.85 -9.66 4.86
N VAL A 115 -8.77 -9.10 4.07
CA VAL A 115 -9.70 -9.89 3.24
C VAL A 115 -9.53 -9.60 1.75
N HIS A 116 -9.40 -8.32 1.37
CA HIS A 116 -9.28 -7.92 -0.04
C HIS A 116 -8.02 -8.49 -0.69
N ARG A 117 -8.19 -9.17 -1.83
CA ARG A 117 -7.10 -9.80 -2.58
C ARG A 117 -6.68 -8.93 -3.75
N HIS A 118 -5.42 -8.52 -3.76
CA HIS A 118 -4.87 -7.68 -4.80
C HIS A 118 -4.33 -8.50 -5.97
N LYS A 119 -4.78 -8.18 -7.19
CA LYS A 119 -4.22 -8.78 -8.41
C LYS A 119 -2.70 -8.54 -8.52
N ALA A 120 -2.26 -7.30 -8.25
CA ALA A 120 -0.85 -6.94 -8.29
C ALA A 120 0.02 -7.60 -7.20
N LEU A 121 -0.60 -8.23 -6.20
CA LEU A 121 0.06 -9.01 -5.16
C LEU A 121 -0.11 -10.53 -5.38
N GLY A 122 -0.36 -10.98 -6.60
CA GLY A 122 -0.61 -12.40 -6.85
C GLY A 122 -1.83 -12.95 -6.11
N LEU A 123 -2.89 -12.15 -5.98
CA LEU A 123 -4.12 -12.47 -5.24
C LEU A 123 -3.88 -12.74 -3.74
N HIS A 124 -2.86 -12.14 -3.18
CA HIS A 124 -2.64 -12.10 -1.73
C HIS A 124 -3.33 -10.90 -1.09
N THR A 125 -3.63 -11.00 0.21
CA THR A 125 -4.07 -9.86 1.00
C THR A 125 -2.87 -8.98 1.37
N PRO A 126 -3.04 -7.66 1.54
CA PRO A 126 -1.99 -6.78 2.03
C PRO A 126 -1.31 -7.30 3.30
N ALA A 127 -2.09 -7.75 4.28
CA ALA A 127 -1.56 -8.29 5.53
C ALA A 127 -0.67 -9.52 5.31
N SER A 128 -1.06 -10.44 4.43
CA SER A 128 -0.26 -11.65 4.20
C SER A 128 1.11 -11.35 3.58
N VAL A 129 1.20 -10.28 2.78
CA VAL A 129 2.47 -9.82 2.21
C VAL A 129 3.28 -9.03 3.25
N HIS A 130 2.64 -8.12 3.97
CA HIS A 130 3.26 -7.26 4.97
C HIS A 130 3.91 -8.06 6.11
N TYR A 131 3.20 -9.09 6.58
CA TYR A 131 3.68 -9.98 7.67
C TYR A 131 4.41 -11.23 7.18
N GLY A 132 4.76 -11.31 5.89
CA GLY A 132 5.61 -12.37 5.35
C GLY A 132 4.96 -13.76 5.23
N THR A 133 3.64 -13.89 5.40
CA THR A 133 2.94 -15.20 5.34
C THR A 133 2.56 -15.62 3.92
N ALA A 134 2.73 -14.74 2.94
CA ALA A 134 2.32 -14.96 1.56
C ALA A 134 3.01 -16.18 0.89
N ALA A 135 4.27 -16.46 1.24
CA ALA A 135 5.01 -17.60 0.71
C ALA A 135 4.34 -18.94 1.09
N GLY A 136 3.97 -19.10 2.36
CA GLY A 136 3.25 -20.29 2.83
C GLY A 136 1.87 -20.44 2.19
N ILE A 137 1.13 -19.35 2.05
CA ILE A 137 -0.16 -19.35 1.34
C ILE A 137 0.02 -19.76 -0.12
N ARG A 138 1.08 -19.28 -0.78
CA ARG A 138 1.37 -19.65 -2.17
C ARG A 138 1.72 -21.13 -2.30
N ALA A 139 2.52 -21.67 -1.38
CA ALA A 139 2.84 -23.11 -1.35
C ALA A 139 1.57 -23.96 -1.19
N ASN A 140 0.68 -23.62 -0.28
CA ASN A 140 -0.59 -24.31 -0.09
C ASN A 140 -1.49 -24.23 -1.34
N ARG A 141 -1.51 -23.12 -2.05
CA ARG A 141 -2.23 -22.99 -3.33
C ARG A 141 -1.64 -23.90 -4.39
N GLN A 142 -0.29 -24.07 -4.45
CA GLN A 142 0.35 -24.98 -5.39
C GLN A 142 -0.10 -26.41 -5.14
N VAL A 143 -0.11 -26.87 -3.90
CA VAL A 143 -0.60 -28.22 -3.55
C VAL A 143 -2.01 -28.47 -4.06
N VAL A 144 -2.91 -27.48 -3.90
CA VAL A 144 -4.30 -27.61 -4.39
C VAL A 144 -4.36 -27.65 -5.92
N LEU A 145 -3.53 -26.85 -6.59
CA LEU A 145 -3.45 -26.82 -8.06
C LEU A 145 -2.87 -28.13 -8.62
N ASP A 146 -1.85 -28.68 -7.99
CA ASP A 146 -1.25 -29.97 -8.38
C ASP A 146 -2.25 -31.10 -8.22
N ALA A 147 -2.97 -31.15 -7.12
CA ALA A 147 -4.03 -32.14 -6.90
C ALA A 147 -5.19 -32.00 -7.91
N ALA A 148 -5.53 -30.77 -8.30
CA ALA A 148 -6.54 -30.53 -9.34
C ALA A 148 -6.06 -30.98 -10.73
N HIS A 149 -4.80 -30.67 -11.06
CA HIS A 149 -4.18 -31.10 -12.31
C HIS A 149 -4.07 -32.62 -12.41
N THR A 150 -3.66 -33.28 -11.32
CA THR A 150 -3.59 -34.76 -11.29
C THR A 150 -4.94 -35.43 -11.53
N ARG A 151 -6.03 -34.84 -10.99
CA ARG A 151 -7.39 -35.41 -11.16
C ARG A 151 -8.01 -35.16 -12.53
N ASN A 152 -7.67 -34.06 -13.17
CA ASN A 152 -8.28 -33.62 -14.43
C ASN A 152 -7.23 -32.95 -15.33
N PRO A 153 -6.20 -33.67 -15.80
CA PRO A 153 -5.09 -33.07 -16.57
C PRO A 153 -5.56 -32.44 -17.88
N GLU A 154 -6.62 -32.96 -18.48
CA GLU A 154 -7.21 -32.47 -19.73
C GLU A 154 -7.81 -31.06 -19.64
N ARG A 155 -8.10 -30.58 -18.43
CA ARG A 155 -8.59 -29.22 -18.19
C ARG A 155 -7.48 -28.17 -18.18
N PHE A 156 -6.24 -28.59 -18.16
CA PHE A 156 -5.08 -27.71 -18.04
C PHE A 156 -4.18 -27.89 -19.27
N GLY A 157 -3.92 -26.83 -20.02
CA GLY A 157 -2.97 -26.88 -21.15
C GLY A 157 -1.50 -27.04 -20.72
N LYS A 158 -1.19 -26.75 -19.45
CA LYS A 158 0.11 -26.93 -18.80
C LYS A 158 -0.09 -27.04 -17.29
N PRO A 159 0.88 -27.57 -16.53
CA PRO A 159 0.82 -27.57 -15.07
C PRO A 159 0.52 -26.18 -14.51
N PRO A 160 -0.55 -26.00 -13.72
CA PRO A 160 -0.95 -24.69 -13.22
C PRO A 160 -0.03 -24.23 -12.09
N THR A 161 0.23 -22.92 -12.03
CA THR A 161 0.99 -22.32 -10.95
C THR A 161 0.22 -21.12 -10.37
N PRO A 162 0.26 -20.89 -9.05
CA PRO A 162 -0.36 -19.69 -8.48
C PRO A 162 0.39 -18.43 -8.93
N PRO A 163 -0.31 -17.31 -9.05
CA PRO A 163 0.31 -16.04 -9.41
C PRO A 163 1.50 -15.70 -8.52
N GLN A 164 2.50 -15.07 -9.10
CA GLN A 164 3.70 -14.68 -8.38
C GLN A 164 3.50 -13.37 -7.61
N LEU A 165 4.21 -13.25 -6.50
CA LEU A 165 4.35 -11.97 -5.81
C LEU A 165 5.31 -11.06 -6.58
N PRO A 166 5.12 -9.73 -6.54
CA PRO A 166 6.12 -8.81 -7.03
C PRO A 166 7.39 -8.91 -6.16
N THR A 167 8.53 -8.68 -6.77
CA THR A 167 9.83 -8.65 -6.07
C THR A 167 10.18 -7.25 -5.57
N ALA A 168 9.60 -6.20 -6.15
CA ALA A 168 9.80 -4.82 -5.76
C ALA A 168 8.57 -3.96 -6.12
N ALA A 169 8.46 -2.82 -5.48
CA ALA A 169 7.51 -1.77 -5.81
C ALA A 169 8.25 -0.43 -5.87
N TRP A 170 7.94 0.37 -6.89
CA TRP A 170 8.60 1.63 -7.14
C TRP A 170 7.59 2.73 -7.41
N ILE A 171 7.90 3.92 -6.89
CA ILE A 171 7.37 5.17 -7.41
C ILE A 171 8.49 5.74 -8.28
N ASN A 172 8.26 5.83 -9.60
CA ASN A 172 9.29 6.19 -10.57
C ASN A 172 10.52 5.26 -10.47
N PRO A 173 10.45 4.06 -11.07
CA PRO A 173 11.58 3.13 -11.04
C PRO A 173 12.83 3.83 -11.60
N PRO A 174 14.01 3.56 -11.04
CA PRO A 174 15.25 4.09 -11.60
C PRO A 174 15.36 3.66 -13.06
N THR A 175 15.69 4.60 -13.92
CA THR A 175 16.01 4.27 -15.33
C THR A 175 17.11 3.21 -15.29
N PRO A 176 16.96 2.07 -16.00
CA PRO A 176 18.08 1.14 -16.15
C PRO A 176 19.27 1.98 -16.58
N ALA A 177 20.40 1.81 -15.91
CA ALA A 177 21.63 2.50 -16.28
C ALA A 177 21.88 2.16 -17.75
N SER A 178 21.37 3.00 -18.64
CA SER A 178 21.58 2.88 -20.06
C SER A 178 23.06 3.09 -20.24
N GLN A 179 23.75 1.97 -20.51
CA GLN A 179 24.92 1.93 -21.34
C GLN A 179 25.58 3.31 -21.47
N ILE A 180 26.42 3.64 -20.49
CA ILE A 180 27.46 4.60 -20.72
C ILE A 180 28.34 3.92 -21.77
N GLN A 181 28.04 4.18 -23.04
CA GLN A 181 28.98 3.97 -24.10
C GLN A 181 30.15 4.89 -23.81
N THR A 182 31.19 4.31 -23.25
CA THR A 182 32.49 4.89 -23.22
C THR A 182 32.92 5.05 -24.67
N VAL A 183 32.94 6.30 -25.15
CA VAL A 183 33.63 6.70 -26.39
C VAL A 183 35.05 7.01 -26.01
#